data_fda5a26acecd4747a41ea421d279fb4f
#
_entry.id   fda5a26acecd4747a41ea421d279fb4f
#
_cell.length_a   1.000
_cell.length_b   1.000
_cell.length_c   1.000
_cell.angle_alpha   90.00
_cell.angle_beta   90.00
_cell.angle_gamma   90.00
#
_symmetry.space_group_name_H-M   'P 1'
#
loop_
_entity.id
_entity.type
_entity.pdbx_description
1 polymer ?
#
loop_
_entity_poly.entity_id
_entity_poly.type
_entity_poly.pdbx_seq_one_letter_code
_entity_poly.pdbx_strand_id
1 'polypeptide(L)'
;ARHGCEVFVPDLRGKGKSWPAINQNSDFGFHEIVTEDIPALAATVKRLGGGREQTWITHSLGGPLVAAALARFGPEPLGVRQLAHFAARRQIRTTGFRRRLMVDLLWNRIGRLAVSFEGYLPATALGLGTAREAKRCFHDGINWSTREQWIDSEDGFDYGATLARGRWLRSLYFASATDRAFGSPDDVRDFMHELGRHDGRMLVLGRDGGSLRDYSHTGMLTHPEAEQDHFPQLLDWMRE
;
A
#
# COMPACT_ATOMS: atom_id res chain seq x y z
N ALA A 1 -18.40 7.50 6.73
CA ALA A 1 -19.75 8.07 6.69
C ALA A 1 -20.35 8.30 8.08
N ARG A 2 -20.28 7.36 9.04
CA ARG A 2 -20.90 7.50 10.39
C ARG A 2 -20.35 8.68 11.23
N HIS A 3 -19.12 9.12 10.94
CA HIS A 3 -18.42 10.18 11.69
C HIS A 3 -18.29 11.49 10.89
N GLY A 4 -19.17 11.74 9.92
CA GLY A 4 -19.19 12.98 9.14
C GLY A 4 -18.17 13.03 8.01
N CYS A 5 -17.45 11.93 7.73
CA CYS A 5 -16.54 11.84 6.60
C CYS A 5 -17.26 11.37 5.34
N GLU A 6 -16.98 12.01 4.22
CA GLU A 6 -17.27 11.47 2.90
C GLU A 6 -16.16 10.50 2.52
N VAL A 7 -16.52 9.26 2.14
CA VAL A 7 -15.56 8.18 1.93
C VAL A 7 -15.61 7.70 0.48
N PHE A 8 -14.46 7.68 -0.16
CA PHE A 8 -14.26 7.15 -1.50
C PHE A 8 -13.36 5.92 -1.42
N VAL A 9 -13.80 4.82 -2.01
CA VAL A 9 -13.04 3.56 -2.07
C VAL A 9 -12.83 3.22 -3.54
N PRO A 10 -11.70 3.61 -4.13
CA PRO A 10 -11.45 3.37 -5.54
C PRO A 10 -10.92 1.96 -5.79
N ASP A 11 -11.25 1.43 -6.95
CA ASP A 11 -10.60 0.25 -7.53
C ASP A 11 -9.55 0.71 -8.56
N LEU A 12 -8.30 0.31 -8.39
CA LEU A 12 -7.25 0.52 -9.39
C LEU A 12 -7.53 -0.30 -10.66
N ARG A 13 -6.87 0.05 -11.77
CA ARG A 13 -7.04 -0.68 -13.05
C ARG A 13 -6.94 -2.19 -12.86
N GLY A 14 -7.83 -2.92 -13.48
CA GLY A 14 -7.91 -4.37 -13.41
C GLY A 14 -8.32 -4.97 -12.06
N LYS A 15 -8.70 -4.15 -11.08
CA LYS A 15 -9.17 -4.60 -9.76
C LYS A 15 -10.66 -4.32 -9.58
N GLY A 16 -11.29 -5.11 -8.73
CA GLY A 16 -12.68 -4.91 -8.33
C GLY A 16 -13.62 -4.79 -9.54
N LYS A 17 -14.21 -3.60 -9.69
CA LYS A 17 -15.11 -3.26 -10.81
C LYS A 17 -14.43 -2.44 -11.90
N SER A 18 -13.15 -2.08 -11.76
CA SER A 18 -12.41 -1.32 -12.75
C SER A 18 -12.12 -2.15 -13.99
N TRP A 19 -12.25 -1.54 -15.15
CA TRP A 19 -12.05 -2.13 -16.46
C TRP A 19 -10.77 -1.62 -17.13
N PRO A 20 -10.10 -2.41 -17.99
CA PRO A 20 -10.38 -3.81 -18.34
C PRO A 20 -9.95 -4.80 -17.26
N ALA A 21 -10.64 -5.95 -17.18
CA ALA A 21 -10.24 -7.04 -16.31
C ALA A 21 -8.87 -7.63 -16.74
N ILE A 22 -8.04 -8.00 -15.77
CA ILE A 22 -6.71 -8.54 -16.04
C ILE A 22 -6.78 -9.86 -16.77
N ASN A 23 -6.04 -9.95 -17.89
CA ASN A 23 -5.85 -11.13 -18.72
C ASN A 23 -4.42 -11.18 -19.28
N GLN A 24 -4.11 -12.17 -20.12
CA GLN A 24 -2.79 -12.38 -20.70
C GLN A 24 -2.24 -11.21 -21.54
N ASN A 25 -3.11 -10.31 -22.03
CA ASN A 25 -2.75 -9.16 -22.83
C ASN A 25 -2.68 -7.86 -22.01
N SER A 26 -2.82 -7.96 -20.69
CA SER A 26 -2.73 -6.79 -19.81
C SER A 26 -1.29 -6.29 -19.74
N ASP A 27 -1.04 -5.14 -20.35
CA ASP A 27 0.28 -4.51 -20.42
C ASP A 27 0.32 -3.20 -19.62
N PHE A 28 0.33 -3.33 -18.30
CA PHE A 28 0.54 -2.23 -17.37
C PHE A 28 1.27 -2.71 -16.12
N GLY A 29 2.00 -1.79 -15.51
CA GLY A 29 2.76 -1.99 -14.27
C GLY A 29 2.44 -0.94 -13.22
N PHE A 30 3.35 -0.77 -12.28
CA PHE A 30 3.23 0.26 -11.26
C PHE A 30 3.42 1.66 -11.84
N HIS A 31 4.12 1.79 -12.95
CA HIS A 31 4.27 3.06 -13.66
C HIS A 31 2.91 3.68 -13.98
N GLU A 32 2.05 2.95 -14.69
CA GLU A 32 0.72 3.44 -15.10
C GLU A 32 -0.21 3.66 -13.90
N ILE A 33 -0.10 2.83 -12.85
CA ILE A 33 -0.87 3.04 -11.62
C ILE A 33 -0.45 4.35 -10.95
N VAL A 34 0.85 4.62 -10.87
CA VAL A 34 1.42 5.81 -10.21
C VAL A 34 1.17 7.08 -11.03
N THR A 35 1.36 7.00 -12.35
CA THR A 35 1.34 8.18 -13.23
C THR A 35 -0.03 8.51 -13.81
N GLU A 36 -0.95 7.55 -13.85
CA GLU A 36 -2.26 7.73 -14.46
C GLU A 36 -3.40 7.49 -13.47
N ASP A 37 -3.48 6.27 -12.84
CA ASP A 37 -4.62 5.91 -11.99
C ASP A 37 -4.72 6.81 -10.77
N ILE A 38 -3.65 6.92 -9.98
CA ILE A 38 -3.68 7.68 -8.73
C ILE A 38 -3.99 9.16 -8.99
N PRO A 39 -3.36 9.86 -9.96
CA PRO A 39 -3.75 11.23 -10.32
C PRO A 39 -5.20 11.36 -10.78
N ALA A 40 -5.70 10.44 -11.61
CA ALA A 40 -7.08 10.47 -12.09
C ALA A 40 -8.09 10.26 -10.96
N LEU A 41 -7.79 9.34 -10.03
CA LEU A 41 -8.59 9.11 -8.83
C LEU A 41 -8.57 10.34 -7.91
N ALA A 42 -7.40 10.94 -7.69
CA ALA A 42 -7.25 12.16 -6.90
C ALA A 42 -8.09 13.32 -7.46
N ALA A 43 -7.99 13.55 -8.78
CA ALA A 43 -8.78 14.57 -9.47
C ALA A 43 -10.29 14.29 -9.36
N THR A 44 -10.70 13.03 -9.49
CA THR A 44 -12.11 12.63 -9.36
C THR A 44 -12.63 12.86 -7.95
N VAL A 45 -11.89 12.44 -6.93
CA VAL A 45 -12.25 12.66 -5.53
C VAL A 45 -12.29 14.15 -5.20
N LYS A 46 -11.32 14.94 -5.68
CA LYS A 46 -11.30 16.40 -5.50
C LYS A 46 -12.55 17.07 -6.09
N ARG A 47 -12.96 16.64 -7.29
CA ARG A 47 -14.18 17.15 -7.96
C ARG A 47 -15.45 16.76 -7.20
N LEU A 48 -15.60 15.48 -6.83
CA LEU A 48 -16.77 14.96 -6.13
C LEU A 48 -16.86 15.52 -4.69
N GLY A 49 -15.73 15.63 -4.02
CA GLY A 49 -15.63 16.15 -2.66
C GLY A 49 -15.64 17.67 -2.54
N GLY A 50 -15.93 18.42 -3.63
CA GLY A 50 -16.02 19.88 -3.60
C GLY A 50 -14.71 20.60 -3.31
N GLY A 51 -13.57 20.02 -3.70
CA GLY A 51 -12.24 20.63 -3.55
C GLY A 51 -11.66 20.56 -2.13
N ARG A 52 -12.33 19.86 -1.21
CA ARG A 52 -11.82 19.68 0.16
C ARG A 52 -10.52 18.90 0.20
N GLU A 53 -9.68 19.19 1.18
CA GLU A 53 -8.47 18.43 1.47
C GLU A 53 -8.80 16.98 1.85
N GLN A 54 -7.93 16.07 1.44
CA GLN A 54 -8.16 14.62 1.57
C GLN A 54 -7.20 14.00 2.58
N THR A 55 -7.74 13.09 3.38
CA THR A 55 -6.93 12.10 4.12
C THR A 55 -6.95 10.81 3.33
N TRP A 56 -5.79 10.34 2.94
CA TRP A 56 -5.70 9.07 2.24
C TRP A 56 -5.33 7.95 3.21
N ILE A 57 -6.07 6.84 3.11
CA ILE A 57 -5.84 5.64 3.90
C ILE A 57 -5.34 4.56 2.96
N THR A 58 -4.18 4.00 3.26
CA THR A 58 -3.54 2.98 2.42
C THR A 58 -3.34 1.68 3.18
N HIS A 59 -3.32 0.57 2.47
CA HIS A 59 -3.01 -0.75 3.02
C HIS A 59 -1.90 -1.42 2.22
N SER A 60 -0.92 -1.99 2.92
CA SER A 60 0.13 -2.83 2.33
C SER A 60 0.82 -2.12 1.15
N LEU A 61 0.83 -2.72 -0.04
CA LEU A 61 1.40 -2.16 -1.28
C LEU A 61 0.80 -0.80 -1.69
N GLY A 62 -0.43 -0.49 -1.26
CA GLY A 62 -1.04 0.81 -1.51
C GLY A 62 -0.24 1.98 -0.94
N GLY A 63 0.49 1.77 0.17
CA GLY A 63 1.37 2.78 0.74
C GLY A 63 2.50 3.19 -0.20
N PRO A 64 3.36 2.27 -0.67
CA PRO A 64 4.38 2.56 -1.67
C PRO A 64 3.84 3.16 -2.97
N LEU A 65 2.73 2.68 -3.50
CA LEU A 65 2.13 3.25 -4.72
C LEU A 65 1.73 4.71 -4.54
N VAL A 66 1.08 5.05 -3.42
CA VAL A 66 0.72 6.43 -3.08
C VAL A 66 1.97 7.28 -2.84
N ALA A 67 2.96 6.75 -2.13
CA ALA A 67 4.21 7.47 -1.90
C ALA A 67 4.96 7.77 -3.21
N ALA A 68 4.97 6.83 -4.14
CA ALA A 68 5.55 7.04 -5.47
C ALA A 68 4.81 8.15 -6.26
N ALA A 69 3.48 8.16 -6.21
CA ALA A 69 2.70 9.23 -6.84
C ALA A 69 2.98 10.60 -6.21
N LEU A 70 3.06 10.66 -4.87
CA LEU A 70 3.40 11.89 -4.15
C LEU A 70 4.85 12.36 -4.43
N ALA A 71 5.78 11.44 -4.64
CA ALA A 71 7.14 11.78 -5.06
C ALA A 71 7.19 12.46 -6.44
N ARG A 72 6.30 12.05 -7.36
CA ARG A 72 6.23 12.63 -8.72
C ARG A 72 5.47 13.95 -8.78
N PHE A 73 4.33 14.01 -8.13
CA PHE A 73 3.37 15.08 -8.35
C PHE A 73 3.29 16.07 -7.18
N GLY A 74 3.79 15.68 -6.01
CA GLY A 74 3.58 16.45 -4.78
C GLY A 74 2.17 16.29 -4.20
N PRO A 75 1.95 16.74 -2.96
CA PRO A 75 0.68 16.61 -2.27
C PRO A 75 -0.41 17.57 -2.76
N GLU A 76 -0.08 18.82 -3.12
CA GLU A 76 -1.04 19.85 -3.47
C GLU A 76 -1.81 19.53 -4.76
N PRO A 77 -1.19 19.10 -5.87
CA PRO A 77 -1.92 18.70 -7.08
C PRO A 77 -2.85 17.52 -6.81
N LEU A 78 -2.45 16.58 -5.96
CA LEU A 78 -3.25 15.41 -5.60
C LEU A 78 -4.30 15.73 -4.52
N GLY A 79 -4.25 16.89 -3.88
CA GLY A 79 -5.19 17.31 -2.85
C GLY A 79 -5.06 16.56 -1.53
N VAL A 80 -3.85 16.01 -1.25
CA VAL A 80 -3.58 15.19 -0.07
C VAL A 80 -3.04 16.07 1.07
N ARG A 81 -3.72 16.03 2.21
CA ARG A 81 -3.28 16.72 3.43
C ARG A 81 -2.46 15.82 4.33
N GLN A 82 -2.91 14.59 4.53
CA GLN A 82 -2.33 13.63 5.48
C GLN A 82 -2.61 12.20 5.07
N LEU A 83 -1.84 11.26 5.63
CA LEU A 83 -1.86 9.85 5.24
C LEU A 83 -1.99 8.94 6.46
N ALA A 84 -2.81 7.90 6.35
CA ALA A 84 -2.79 6.79 7.29
C ALA A 84 -2.40 5.50 6.56
N HIS A 85 -1.42 4.79 7.08
CA HIS A 85 -0.84 3.61 6.47
C HIS A 85 -1.08 2.38 7.34
N PHE A 86 -1.78 1.38 6.82
CA PHE A 86 -1.99 0.09 7.48
C PHE A 86 -1.08 -0.97 6.88
N ALA A 87 -0.15 -1.50 7.67
CA ALA A 87 0.84 -2.50 7.26
C ALA A 87 1.57 -2.12 5.95
N ALA A 88 1.69 -0.83 5.66
CA ALA A 88 2.35 -0.35 4.46
C ALA A 88 3.86 -0.54 4.61
N ARG A 89 4.46 -1.15 3.59
CA ARG A 89 5.89 -1.39 3.52
C ARG A 89 6.32 -1.50 2.07
N ARG A 90 7.53 -1.13 1.76
CA ARG A 90 8.12 -1.36 0.44
C ARG A 90 8.90 -2.67 0.42
N GLN A 91 9.93 -2.78 1.24
CA GLN A 91 10.75 -3.98 1.33
C GLN A 91 10.21 -4.97 2.37
N ILE A 92 10.53 -6.26 2.20
CA ILE A 92 10.27 -7.33 3.16
C ILE A 92 11.63 -7.83 3.64
N ARG A 93 12.12 -7.25 4.74
CA ARG A 93 13.41 -7.61 5.35
C ARG A 93 13.26 -8.63 6.47
N THR A 94 12.06 -8.79 6.99
CA THR A 94 11.75 -9.78 8.02
C THR A 94 12.21 -11.17 7.59
N THR A 95 12.86 -11.89 8.48
CA THR A 95 13.35 -13.26 8.24
C THR A 95 12.44 -14.27 8.95
N GLY A 96 12.36 -15.50 8.42
CA GLY A 96 11.63 -16.58 9.06
C GLY A 96 11.04 -17.58 8.08
N PHE A 97 10.54 -18.69 8.63
CA PHE A 97 9.97 -19.78 7.82
C PHE A 97 8.76 -19.33 6.99
N ARG A 98 7.85 -18.54 7.58
CA ARG A 98 6.66 -18.02 6.87
C ARG A 98 7.05 -17.15 5.69
N ARG A 99 8.01 -16.23 5.86
CA ARG A 99 8.52 -15.42 4.75
C ARG A 99 9.13 -16.29 3.65
N ARG A 100 9.99 -17.26 4.01
CA ARG A 100 10.60 -18.18 3.02
C ARG A 100 9.55 -18.94 2.23
N LEU A 101 8.51 -19.44 2.89
CA LEU A 101 7.44 -20.16 2.22
C LEU A 101 6.58 -19.21 1.34
N MET A 102 6.07 -18.13 1.89
CA MET A 102 5.10 -17.26 1.21
C MET A 102 5.75 -16.34 0.17
N VAL A 103 6.92 -15.77 0.49
CA VAL A 103 7.57 -14.80 -0.40
C VAL A 103 8.59 -15.49 -1.31
N ASP A 104 9.55 -16.24 -0.75
CA ASP A 104 10.64 -16.77 -1.56
C ASP A 104 10.20 -17.93 -2.45
N LEU A 105 9.34 -18.83 -1.96
CA LEU A 105 8.87 -19.97 -2.73
C LEU A 105 7.60 -19.66 -3.52
N LEU A 106 6.49 -19.32 -2.84
CA LEU A 106 5.20 -19.16 -3.51
C LEU A 106 5.19 -17.93 -4.41
N TRP A 107 5.55 -16.76 -3.88
CA TRP A 107 5.54 -15.53 -4.67
C TRP A 107 6.66 -15.51 -5.72
N ASN A 108 7.94 -15.61 -5.30
CA ASN A 108 9.08 -15.41 -6.20
C ASN A 108 9.34 -16.57 -7.17
N ARG A 109 9.01 -17.81 -6.84
CA ARG A 109 9.26 -18.97 -7.74
C ARG A 109 8.00 -19.44 -8.44
N ILE A 110 6.97 -19.85 -7.68
CA ILE A 110 5.73 -20.37 -8.27
C ILE A 110 4.99 -19.25 -9.00
N GLY A 111 4.93 -18.04 -8.43
CA GLY A 111 4.34 -16.89 -9.10
C GLY A 111 5.01 -16.55 -10.43
N ARG A 112 6.34 -16.57 -10.51
CA ARG A 112 7.06 -16.33 -11.79
C ARG A 112 6.75 -17.39 -12.84
N LEU A 113 6.66 -18.66 -12.47
CA LEU A 113 6.26 -19.72 -13.38
C LEU A 113 4.83 -19.53 -13.88
N ALA A 114 3.89 -19.26 -12.98
CA ALA A 114 2.50 -19.00 -13.34
C ALA A 114 2.37 -17.80 -14.30
N VAL A 115 3.06 -16.69 -14.02
CA VAL A 115 3.08 -15.52 -14.90
C VAL A 115 3.67 -15.82 -16.28
N SER A 116 4.69 -16.70 -16.35
CA SER A 116 5.30 -17.08 -17.63
C SER A 116 4.36 -17.90 -18.51
N PHE A 117 3.48 -18.72 -17.92
CA PHE A 117 2.52 -19.54 -18.65
C PHE A 117 1.21 -18.80 -18.96
N GLU A 118 0.67 -18.08 -17.97
CA GLU A 118 -0.66 -17.46 -18.04
C GLU A 118 -0.62 -16.02 -18.59
N GLY A 119 0.57 -15.38 -18.60
CA GLY A 119 0.70 -13.96 -18.95
C GLY A 119 0.27 -13.00 -17.83
N TYR A 120 -0.24 -13.50 -16.72
CA TYR A 120 -0.61 -12.77 -15.50
C TYR A 120 -0.46 -13.68 -14.27
N LEU A 121 -0.46 -13.12 -13.06
CA LEU A 121 -0.47 -13.92 -11.83
C LEU A 121 -1.91 -14.26 -11.43
N PRO A 122 -2.31 -15.54 -11.43
CA PRO A 122 -3.61 -15.97 -10.92
C PRO A 122 -3.59 -16.06 -9.39
N ALA A 123 -3.39 -14.91 -8.71
CA ALA A 123 -3.11 -14.86 -7.28
C ALA A 123 -4.20 -15.50 -6.43
N THR A 124 -5.48 -15.39 -6.83
CA THR A 124 -6.59 -16.02 -6.13
C THR A 124 -6.49 -17.55 -6.15
N ALA A 125 -6.18 -18.12 -7.31
CA ALA A 125 -6.05 -19.59 -7.47
C ALA A 125 -4.84 -20.14 -6.68
N LEU A 126 -3.80 -19.32 -6.50
CA LEU A 126 -2.59 -19.70 -5.76
C LEU A 126 -2.67 -19.36 -4.25
N GLY A 127 -3.76 -18.77 -3.77
CA GLY A 127 -3.88 -18.32 -2.39
C GLY A 127 -2.93 -17.15 -2.04
N LEU A 128 -2.44 -16.41 -3.03
CA LEU A 128 -1.48 -15.32 -2.89
C LEU A 128 -2.11 -13.92 -2.86
N GLY A 129 -3.42 -13.85 -3.03
CA GLY A 129 -4.15 -12.58 -3.06
C GLY A 129 -5.62 -12.75 -3.39
N THR A 130 -6.34 -11.64 -3.45
CA THR A 130 -7.79 -11.61 -3.68
C THR A 130 -8.18 -11.34 -5.13
N ALA A 131 -7.21 -11.02 -5.99
CA ALA A 131 -7.43 -10.70 -7.39
C ALA A 131 -6.21 -11.09 -8.25
N ARG A 132 -6.43 -11.18 -9.57
CA ARG A 132 -5.34 -11.35 -10.54
C ARG A 132 -4.38 -10.16 -10.50
N GLU A 133 -3.09 -10.39 -10.85
CA GLU A 133 -2.10 -9.33 -11.02
C GLU A 133 -1.60 -9.31 -12.47
N ALA A 134 -1.50 -8.15 -13.08
CA ALA A 134 -0.86 -8.00 -14.37
C ALA A 134 0.62 -8.39 -14.28
N LYS A 135 1.18 -8.93 -15.35
CA LYS A 135 2.57 -9.41 -15.40
C LYS A 135 3.56 -8.34 -14.95
N ARG A 136 3.44 -7.12 -15.45
CA ARG A 136 4.35 -6.02 -15.09
C ARG A 136 4.17 -5.61 -13.63
N CYS A 137 2.94 -5.49 -13.12
CA CYS A 137 2.69 -5.23 -11.70
C CYS A 137 3.35 -6.28 -10.79
N PHE A 138 3.28 -7.56 -11.16
CA PHE A 138 3.95 -8.62 -10.41
C PHE A 138 5.47 -8.46 -10.38
N HIS A 139 6.09 -8.15 -11.53
CA HIS A 139 7.54 -7.92 -11.59
C HIS A 139 7.97 -6.66 -10.84
N ASP A 140 7.21 -5.58 -10.95
CA ASP A 140 7.46 -4.33 -10.21
C ASP A 140 7.35 -4.57 -8.69
N GLY A 141 6.34 -5.35 -8.25
CA GLY A 141 6.18 -5.73 -6.86
C GLY A 141 7.39 -6.50 -6.31
N ILE A 142 7.96 -7.42 -7.10
CA ILE A 142 9.21 -8.11 -6.74
C ILE A 142 10.37 -7.11 -6.68
N ASN A 143 10.54 -6.28 -7.69
CA ASN A 143 11.61 -5.31 -7.76
C ASN A 143 11.58 -4.35 -6.57
N TRP A 144 10.42 -3.77 -6.29
CA TRP A 144 10.26 -2.82 -5.17
C TRP A 144 10.47 -3.48 -3.81
N SER A 145 10.06 -4.75 -3.64
CA SER A 145 10.21 -5.45 -2.36
C SER A 145 11.60 -6.02 -2.08
N THR A 146 12.45 -6.17 -3.11
CA THR A 146 13.76 -6.84 -2.98
C THR A 146 14.95 -5.92 -3.23
N ARG A 147 14.80 -4.86 -4.04
CA ARG A 147 15.91 -3.96 -4.38
C ARG A 147 16.02 -2.82 -3.36
N GLU A 148 17.24 -2.42 -3.07
CA GLU A 148 17.51 -1.26 -2.22
C GLU A 148 17.05 0.04 -2.91
N GLN A 149 17.40 0.20 -4.16
CA GLN A 149 17.00 1.35 -4.96
C GLN A 149 15.51 1.27 -5.31
N TRP A 150 14.82 2.37 -5.12
CA TRP A 150 13.41 2.50 -5.45
C TRP A 150 13.25 3.36 -6.70
N ILE A 151 13.30 2.69 -7.85
CA ILE A 151 13.32 3.31 -9.17
C ILE A 151 12.14 2.79 -9.99
N ASP A 152 11.54 3.66 -10.78
CA ASP A 152 10.55 3.29 -11.78
C ASP A 152 11.19 2.47 -12.90
N SER A 153 10.57 1.35 -13.26
CA SER A 153 11.12 0.43 -14.26
C SER A 153 10.97 0.94 -15.71
N GLU A 154 10.08 1.90 -15.96
CA GLU A 154 9.80 2.41 -17.30
C GLU A 154 10.66 3.63 -17.65
N ASP A 155 10.71 4.63 -16.79
CA ASP A 155 11.36 5.91 -17.08
C ASP A 155 12.57 6.22 -16.21
N GLY A 156 12.90 5.33 -15.26
CA GLY A 156 14.06 5.48 -14.39
C GLY A 156 13.91 6.53 -13.30
N PHE A 157 12.69 7.03 -13.03
CA PHE A 157 12.47 8.01 -11.95
C PHE A 157 12.86 7.42 -10.59
N ASP A 158 13.73 8.10 -9.86
CA ASP A 158 14.20 7.67 -8.54
C ASP A 158 13.27 8.19 -7.44
N TYR A 159 12.34 7.34 -7.05
CA TYR A 159 11.41 7.60 -5.94
C TYR A 159 12.14 7.76 -4.62
N GLY A 160 13.11 6.87 -4.34
CA GLY A 160 13.85 6.86 -3.09
C GLY A 160 14.65 8.14 -2.89
N ALA A 161 15.41 8.57 -3.90
CA ALA A 161 16.18 9.81 -3.83
C ALA A 161 15.28 11.05 -3.73
N THR A 162 14.12 11.04 -4.39
CA THR A 162 13.15 12.15 -4.34
C THR A 162 12.54 12.28 -2.95
N LEU A 163 12.08 11.16 -2.38
CA LEU A 163 11.47 11.13 -1.04
C LEU A 163 12.46 11.49 0.06
N ALA A 164 13.69 10.98 0.00
CA ALA A 164 14.72 11.25 1.00
C ALA A 164 15.09 12.72 1.14
N ARG A 165 14.93 13.52 0.08
CA ARG A 165 15.26 14.96 0.06
C ARG A 165 14.11 15.83 0.56
N GLY A 166 12.89 15.30 0.54
CA GLY A 166 11.69 16.04 0.84
C GLY A 166 11.30 16.05 2.33
N ARG A 167 10.35 16.93 2.67
CA ARG A 167 9.56 16.81 3.88
C ARG A 167 8.31 16.03 3.54
N TRP A 168 8.08 14.95 4.29
CA TRP A 168 6.90 14.12 4.11
C TRP A 168 5.68 14.71 4.80
N LEU A 169 4.50 14.29 4.37
CA LEU A 169 3.22 14.68 4.96
C LEU A 169 3.05 14.11 6.38
N ARG A 170 2.20 14.76 7.16
CA ARG A 170 1.71 14.21 8.43
C ARG A 170 1.15 12.82 8.20
N SER A 171 1.68 11.83 8.92
CA SER A 171 1.35 10.43 8.68
C SER A 171 1.17 9.63 9.96
N LEU A 172 0.22 8.69 9.91
CA LEU A 172 -0.03 7.71 10.96
C LEU A 172 0.17 6.30 10.40
N TYR A 173 0.95 5.48 11.10
CA TYR A 173 1.27 4.12 10.68
C TYR A 173 0.69 3.10 11.65
N PHE A 174 0.06 2.06 11.10
CA PHE A 174 -0.41 0.91 11.86
C PHE A 174 0.32 -0.32 11.39
N ALA A 175 0.89 -1.08 12.33
CA ALA A 175 1.51 -2.37 12.07
C ALA A 175 0.91 -3.42 13.01
N SER A 176 0.86 -4.67 12.58
CA SER A 176 0.43 -5.76 13.44
C SER A 176 1.63 -6.40 14.15
N ALA A 177 1.54 -6.59 15.45
CA ALA A 177 2.56 -7.28 16.24
C ALA A 177 2.78 -8.74 15.79
N THR A 178 1.76 -9.36 15.17
CA THR A 178 1.78 -10.76 14.74
C THR A 178 1.98 -10.96 13.25
N ASP A 179 2.04 -9.89 12.46
CA ASP A 179 2.34 -9.99 11.03
C ASP A 179 3.85 -10.18 10.82
N ARG A 180 4.23 -11.42 10.56
CA ARG A 180 5.63 -11.83 10.37
C ARG A 180 5.97 -12.15 8.90
N ALA A 181 5.12 -11.75 7.97
CA ALA A 181 5.32 -12.11 6.57
C ALA A 181 5.14 -10.94 5.60
N PHE A 182 4.13 -10.09 5.82
CA PHE A 182 3.71 -9.11 4.84
C PHE A 182 3.68 -7.66 5.32
N GLY A 183 3.96 -7.38 6.58
CA GLY A 183 3.93 -6.03 7.14
C GLY A 183 4.33 -6.03 8.60
N SER A 184 5.51 -6.61 8.88
CA SER A 184 6.05 -6.62 10.25
C SER A 184 6.25 -5.18 10.75
N PRO A 185 6.21 -4.96 12.07
CA PRO A 185 6.49 -3.63 12.63
C PRO A 185 7.83 -3.04 12.15
N ASP A 186 8.84 -3.88 11.94
CA ASP A 186 10.15 -3.41 11.47
C ASP A 186 10.11 -3.00 9.99
N ASP A 187 9.46 -3.79 9.12
CA ASP A 187 9.30 -3.44 7.70
C ASP A 187 8.46 -2.16 7.53
N VAL A 188 7.44 -1.95 8.37
CA VAL A 188 6.64 -0.71 8.37
C VAL A 188 7.47 0.48 8.87
N ARG A 189 8.32 0.30 9.88
CA ARG A 189 9.23 1.33 10.39
C ARG A 189 10.28 1.70 9.35
N ASP A 190 10.85 0.72 8.65
CA ASP A 190 11.79 0.96 7.57
C ASP A 190 11.12 1.79 6.46
N PHE A 191 9.91 1.44 6.06
CA PHE A 191 9.15 2.23 5.09
C PHE A 191 8.88 3.66 5.56
N MET A 192 8.49 3.83 6.83
CA MET A 192 8.33 5.14 7.43
C MET A 192 9.61 6.00 7.30
N HIS A 193 10.79 5.40 7.50
CA HIS A 193 12.08 6.10 7.36
C HIS A 193 12.44 6.40 5.91
N GLU A 194 12.01 5.58 4.94
CA GLU A 194 12.22 5.84 3.50
C GLU A 194 11.47 7.07 3.00
N LEU A 195 10.39 7.49 3.68
CA LEU A 195 9.53 8.60 3.25
C LEU A 195 10.07 10.00 3.61
N GLY A 196 11.34 10.11 3.99
CA GLY A 196 11.95 11.39 4.31
C GLY A 196 11.62 11.89 5.72
N ARG A 197 11.84 13.19 5.95
CA ARG A 197 11.65 13.79 7.29
C ARG A 197 10.19 14.08 7.55
N HIS A 198 9.64 13.49 8.60
CA HIS A 198 8.32 13.79 9.11
C HIS A 198 8.17 13.36 10.57
N ASP A 199 7.13 13.86 11.20
CA ASP A 199 6.73 13.55 12.58
C ASP A 199 5.70 12.41 12.62
N GLY A 200 5.89 11.40 11.77
CA GLY A 200 5.01 10.25 11.69
C GLY A 200 4.95 9.47 13.01
N ARG A 201 3.74 9.08 13.40
CA ARG A 201 3.50 8.24 14.58
C ARG A 201 3.16 6.83 14.13
N MET A 202 3.74 5.83 14.80
CA MET A 202 3.48 4.42 14.54
C MET A 202 2.79 3.76 15.73
N LEU A 203 1.72 3.03 15.45
CA LEU A 203 0.97 2.22 16.40
C LEU A 203 1.16 0.74 16.04
N VAL A 204 1.63 -0.05 17.00
CA VAL A 204 1.77 -1.51 16.84
C VAL A 204 0.58 -2.17 17.53
N LEU A 205 -0.28 -2.79 16.71
CA LEU A 205 -1.52 -3.41 17.15
C LEU A 205 -1.28 -4.84 17.60
N GLY A 206 -1.57 -5.12 18.85
CA GLY A 206 -1.46 -6.42 19.48
C GLY A 206 -1.87 -6.35 20.94
N ARG A 207 -2.27 -7.49 21.53
CA ARG A 207 -2.74 -7.55 22.92
C ARG A 207 -1.70 -7.04 23.91
N ASP A 208 -0.46 -7.38 23.70
CA ASP A 208 0.66 -6.92 24.54
C ASP A 208 0.86 -5.39 24.48
N GLY A 209 0.39 -4.75 23.40
CA GLY A 209 0.38 -3.30 23.19
C GLY A 209 -0.91 -2.61 23.61
N GLY A 210 -1.85 -3.33 24.22
CA GLY A 210 -3.12 -2.79 24.72
C GLY A 210 -4.27 -2.83 23.71
N SER A 211 -4.09 -3.43 22.53
CA SER A 211 -5.19 -3.67 21.59
C SER A 211 -6.12 -4.78 22.07
N LEU A 212 -7.39 -4.74 21.67
CA LEU A 212 -8.39 -5.75 22.03
C LEU A 212 -7.99 -7.16 21.56
N ARG A 213 -7.17 -7.24 20.51
CA ARG A 213 -6.67 -8.52 19.98
C ARG A 213 -5.39 -8.39 19.18
N ASP A 214 -4.83 -9.54 18.79
CA ASP A 214 -3.78 -9.66 17.80
C ASP A 214 -4.42 -9.67 16.41
N TYR A 215 -4.21 -8.61 15.65
CA TYR A 215 -4.77 -8.46 14.30
C TYR A 215 -3.87 -9.13 13.27
N SER A 216 -4.45 -9.76 12.26
CA SER A 216 -3.71 -10.21 11.07
C SER A 216 -3.44 -9.03 10.11
N HIS A 217 -2.65 -9.26 9.06
CA HIS A 217 -2.33 -8.29 8.02
C HIS A 217 -3.55 -7.53 7.46
N THR A 218 -4.62 -8.24 7.17
CA THR A 218 -5.89 -7.66 6.71
C THR A 218 -6.87 -7.41 7.84
N GLY A 219 -6.78 -8.19 8.93
CA GLY A 219 -7.69 -8.12 10.06
C GLY A 219 -7.71 -6.76 10.76
N MET A 220 -6.60 -6.00 10.69
CA MET A 220 -6.56 -4.63 11.21
C MET A 220 -7.53 -3.67 10.50
N LEU A 221 -8.01 -4.02 9.31
CA LEU A 221 -9.00 -3.24 8.57
C LEU A 221 -10.39 -3.88 8.54
N THR A 222 -10.46 -5.22 8.64
CA THR A 222 -11.69 -5.96 8.36
C THR A 222 -12.33 -6.58 9.60
N HIS A 223 -11.61 -6.68 10.71
CA HIS A 223 -12.15 -7.27 11.91
C HIS A 223 -13.12 -6.30 12.63
N PRO A 224 -14.32 -6.76 13.04
CA PRO A 224 -15.32 -5.88 13.66
C PRO A 224 -14.82 -5.13 14.91
N GLU A 225 -13.95 -5.74 15.72
CA GLU A 225 -13.39 -5.11 16.92
C GLU A 225 -12.49 -3.90 16.61
N ALA A 226 -11.99 -3.76 15.37
CA ALA A 226 -11.22 -2.59 14.96
C ALA A 226 -12.02 -1.28 15.12
N GLU A 227 -13.35 -1.34 14.97
CA GLU A 227 -14.25 -0.19 15.17
C GLU A 227 -14.21 0.35 16.61
N GLN A 228 -13.91 -0.50 17.60
CA GLN A 228 -13.87 -0.14 19.02
C GLN A 228 -12.44 0.01 19.55
N ASP A 229 -11.46 -0.38 18.78
CA ASP A 229 -10.06 -0.41 19.18
C ASP A 229 -9.25 0.76 18.58
N HIS A 230 -8.73 0.60 17.40
CA HIS A 230 -7.81 1.56 16.80
C HIS A 230 -8.45 2.53 15.77
N PHE A 231 -9.66 2.26 15.28
CA PHE A 231 -10.35 3.21 14.41
C PHE A 231 -10.73 4.52 15.12
N PRO A 232 -11.13 4.55 16.41
CA PRO A 232 -11.27 5.81 17.14
C PRO A 232 -10.00 6.64 17.15
N GLN A 233 -8.83 6.00 17.38
CA GLN A 233 -7.52 6.67 17.37
C GLN A 233 -7.19 7.28 16.00
N LEU A 234 -7.54 6.57 14.91
CA LEU A 234 -7.42 7.11 13.56
C LEU A 234 -8.32 8.34 13.35
N LEU A 235 -9.59 8.26 13.77
CA LEU A 235 -10.54 9.35 13.61
C LEU A 235 -10.13 10.60 14.40
N ASP A 236 -9.64 10.44 15.62
CA ASP A 236 -9.15 11.55 16.44
C ASP A 236 -7.92 12.19 15.79
N TRP A 237 -6.96 11.37 15.33
CA TRP A 237 -5.79 11.84 14.61
C TRP A 237 -6.14 12.59 13.31
N MET A 238 -7.18 12.18 12.59
CA MET A 238 -7.63 12.87 11.37
C MET A 238 -8.19 14.27 11.64
N ARG A 239 -8.69 14.52 12.85
CA ARG A 239 -9.28 15.81 13.26
C ARG A 239 -8.26 16.82 13.80
N GLU A 240 -7.13 16.36 14.28
CA GLU A 240 -6.00 17.20 14.70
C GLU A 240 -5.41 17.97 13.51
#